data_b1e07b788a78c264ff7851f60075275c
#
_entry.id   b1e07b788a78c264ff7851f60075275c
#
_cell.length_a   1.000
_cell.length_b   1.000
_cell.length_c   1.000
_cell.angle_alpha   90.00
_cell.angle_beta   90.00
_cell.angle_gamma   90.00
#
_symmetry.space_group_name_H-M   'P 1'
#
loop_
_entity.id
_entity.type
_entity.pdbx_description
1 polymer ?
#
loop_
_entity_poly.entity_id
_entity_poly.type
_entity_poly.pdbx_seq_one_letter_code
_entity_poly.pdbx_strand_id
1 'polypeptide(L)'
;MYMFKYCCKRIGLMLMTFTIIIVTCFVLIKLLPVDTTSVGIGEDVAKLEAQLKARGYDKPILEQLVLYVRRIVIDGDFGMGVNMPEYRGRNVWEVFVEKLPPTILINIYSSLFAVPIGIALGIFAALKKNKWQDHLISTSVMVVISVPSFVYASLILYLLCFKIGDLPKEVCSLPDIVAAYPEKNLQYIPGTTNWGLYFNPIMFRSMIPAVLSMSFGSIAGYARGVRAELTEVLTSEFMLLARTKGLTKSQATVRHAMRNAMVPIFPSIIGEFISVMSGSLVIEKIFSIPGVGGLYLSAITVKDYDFFMLLSGFYLLIGLAAGLVIDLSYGFIDPRIRMGAK
;
A
#
# COMPACT_ATOMS: atom_id res chain seq x y z
N MET A 1 3.30 21.05 -25.69
CA MET A 1 2.42 20.18 -26.49
C MET A 1 2.76 18.69 -26.33
N TYR A 2 4.04 18.28 -26.41
CA TYR A 2 4.46 16.87 -26.29
C TYR A 2 4.10 16.24 -24.92
N MET A 3 4.46 16.87 -23.80
CA MET A 3 4.13 16.37 -22.44
C MET A 3 2.63 16.20 -22.25
N PHE A 4 1.81 17.12 -22.71
CA PHE A 4 0.36 17.02 -22.63
C PHE A 4 -0.17 15.79 -23.40
N LYS A 5 0.30 15.60 -24.65
CA LYS A 5 -0.06 14.42 -25.47
C LYS A 5 0.39 13.10 -24.81
N TYR A 6 1.59 13.11 -24.21
CA TYR A 6 2.10 11.97 -23.46
C TYR A 6 1.23 11.65 -22.24
N CYS A 7 0.88 12.65 -21.42
CA CYS A 7 -0.01 12.48 -20.26
C CYS A 7 -1.38 11.94 -20.69
N CYS A 8 -2.01 12.52 -21.71
CA CYS A 8 -3.31 12.04 -22.21
C CYS A 8 -3.24 10.59 -22.69
N LYS A 9 -2.18 10.20 -23.39
CA LYS A 9 -1.97 8.81 -23.83
C LYS A 9 -1.83 7.87 -22.63
N ARG A 10 -1.04 8.24 -21.61
CA ARG A 10 -0.84 7.43 -20.39
C ARG A 10 -2.13 7.28 -19.58
N ILE A 11 -2.88 8.38 -19.41
CA ILE A 11 -4.19 8.33 -18.72
C ILE A 11 -5.17 7.45 -19.51
N GLY A 12 -5.22 7.58 -20.84
CA GLY A 12 -6.09 6.74 -21.68
C GLY A 12 -5.75 5.25 -21.55
N LEU A 13 -4.47 4.89 -21.56
CA LEU A 13 -4.02 3.51 -21.34
C LEU A 13 -4.36 3.03 -19.90
N MET A 14 -4.18 3.86 -18.90
CA MET A 14 -4.53 3.57 -17.51
C MET A 14 -6.04 3.27 -17.38
N LEU A 15 -6.89 4.11 -17.94
CA LEU A 15 -8.35 3.91 -17.93
C LEU A 15 -8.76 2.64 -18.68
N MET A 16 -8.14 2.37 -19.84
CA MET A 16 -8.38 1.12 -20.58
C MET A 16 -8.01 -0.10 -19.76
N THR A 17 -6.80 -0.12 -19.17
CA THR A 17 -6.32 -1.22 -18.32
C THR A 17 -7.23 -1.40 -17.10
N PHE A 18 -7.59 -0.31 -16.43
CA PHE A 18 -8.53 -0.33 -15.31
C PHE A 18 -9.86 -0.98 -15.70
N THR A 19 -10.45 -0.55 -16.81
CA THR A 19 -11.74 -1.06 -17.27
C THR A 19 -11.66 -2.56 -17.59
N ILE A 20 -10.62 -3.00 -18.33
CA ILE A 20 -10.45 -4.42 -18.67
C ILE A 20 -10.33 -5.29 -17.41
N ILE A 21 -9.50 -4.88 -16.45
CA ILE A 21 -9.27 -5.67 -15.24
C ILE A 21 -10.53 -5.68 -14.36
N ILE A 22 -11.21 -4.54 -14.15
CA ILE A 22 -12.45 -4.49 -13.34
C ILE A 22 -13.55 -5.34 -13.95
N VAL A 23 -13.75 -5.29 -15.27
CA VAL A 23 -14.73 -6.15 -15.96
C VAL A 23 -14.36 -7.62 -15.79
N THR A 24 -13.09 -7.96 -15.94
CA THR A 24 -12.61 -9.33 -15.73
C THR A 24 -12.84 -9.81 -14.30
N CYS A 25 -12.48 -8.99 -13.31
CA CYS A 25 -12.72 -9.29 -11.89
C CYS A 25 -14.22 -9.48 -11.60
N PHE A 26 -15.07 -8.60 -12.15
CA PHE A 26 -16.52 -8.70 -12.00
C PHE A 26 -17.06 -10.02 -12.55
N VAL A 27 -16.68 -10.37 -13.77
CA VAL A 27 -17.13 -11.63 -14.39
C VAL A 27 -16.62 -12.83 -13.60
N LEU A 28 -15.34 -12.86 -13.22
CA LEU A 28 -14.76 -13.98 -12.48
C LEU A 28 -15.42 -14.19 -11.13
N ILE A 29 -15.64 -13.12 -10.35
CA ILE A 29 -16.25 -13.25 -9.03
C ILE A 29 -17.71 -13.72 -9.12
N LYS A 30 -18.44 -13.29 -10.17
CA LYS A 30 -19.82 -13.72 -10.41
C LYS A 30 -19.96 -15.15 -10.93
N LEU A 31 -18.90 -15.72 -11.50
CA LEU A 31 -18.86 -17.15 -11.89
C LEU A 31 -18.60 -18.08 -10.70
N LEU A 32 -18.11 -17.55 -9.57
CA LEU A 32 -17.94 -18.37 -8.38
C LEU A 32 -19.31 -18.71 -7.77
N PRO A 33 -19.53 -19.98 -7.36
CA PRO A 33 -20.76 -20.36 -6.72
C PRO A 33 -20.97 -19.55 -5.43
N VAL A 34 -22.15 -18.95 -5.30
CA VAL A 34 -22.55 -18.24 -4.08
C VAL A 34 -22.98 -19.27 -3.05
N ASP A 35 -22.25 -19.40 -1.95
CA ASP A 35 -22.70 -20.15 -0.79
C ASP A 35 -23.73 -19.32 -0.01
N THR A 36 -24.98 -19.45 -0.36
CA THR A 36 -26.09 -18.84 0.38
C THR A 36 -26.32 -19.51 1.75
N THR A 37 -25.63 -20.62 2.02
CA THR A 37 -25.75 -21.36 3.29
C THR A 37 -25.17 -20.64 4.50
N SER A 38 -24.36 -19.60 4.30
CA SER A 38 -23.84 -18.74 5.38
C SER A 38 -24.86 -17.71 5.87
N VAL A 39 -25.98 -17.56 5.19
CA VAL A 39 -27.09 -16.67 5.58
C VAL A 39 -27.94 -17.39 6.61
N GLY A 40 -27.97 -16.89 7.84
CA GLY A 40 -28.77 -17.49 8.93
C GLY A 40 -30.24 -17.68 8.57
N ILE A 41 -30.90 -18.59 9.23
CA ILE A 41 -32.33 -18.92 9.03
C ILE A 41 -33.18 -17.82 9.69
N GLY A 42 -34.03 -17.11 8.94
CA GLY A 42 -34.98 -16.18 9.52
C GLY A 42 -35.46 -15.03 8.61
N GLU A 43 -36.21 -14.09 9.18
CA GLU A 43 -36.78 -12.91 8.49
C GLU A 43 -35.72 -12.02 7.81
N ASP A 44 -34.47 -12.00 8.34
CA ASP A 44 -33.39 -11.22 7.77
C ASP A 44 -32.92 -11.73 6.40
N VAL A 45 -33.11 -13.04 6.12
CA VAL A 45 -32.80 -13.65 4.82
C VAL A 45 -33.74 -13.12 3.74
N ALA A 46 -35.03 -13.10 4.02
CA ALA A 46 -36.04 -12.63 3.05
C ALA A 46 -35.87 -11.13 2.72
N LYS A 47 -35.48 -10.31 3.69
CA LYS A 47 -35.15 -8.89 3.46
C LYS A 47 -33.89 -8.76 2.60
N LEU A 48 -32.87 -9.55 2.89
CA LEU A 48 -31.62 -9.53 2.14
C LEU A 48 -31.83 -10.00 0.70
N GLU A 49 -32.57 -11.08 0.49
CA GLU A 49 -32.92 -11.56 -0.86
C GLU A 49 -33.73 -10.52 -1.64
N ALA A 50 -34.70 -9.87 -1.01
CA ALA A 50 -35.47 -8.79 -1.63
C ALA A 50 -34.56 -7.60 -2.04
N GLN A 51 -33.59 -7.23 -1.19
CA GLN A 51 -32.62 -6.16 -1.49
C GLN A 51 -31.68 -6.56 -2.63
N LEU A 52 -31.19 -7.80 -2.65
CA LEU A 52 -30.32 -8.31 -3.72
C LEU A 52 -31.08 -8.34 -5.05
N LYS A 53 -32.34 -8.81 -5.04
CA LYS A 53 -33.20 -8.80 -6.23
C LYS A 53 -33.49 -7.38 -6.73
N ALA A 54 -33.77 -6.45 -5.81
CA ALA A 54 -33.96 -5.04 -6.16
C ALA A 54 -32.69 -4.42 -6.80
N ARG A 55 -31.52 -4.93 -6.45
CA ARG A 55 -30.23 -4.53 -7.02
C ARG A 55 -29.87 -5.28 -8.31
N GLY A 56 -30.73 -6.20 -8.77
CA GLY A 56 -30.58 -6.94 -10.03
C GLY A 56 -29.59 -8.09 -9.97
N TYR A 57 -29.32 -8.67 -8.81
CA TYR A 57 -28.42 -9.83 -8.66
C TYR A 57 -29.00 -11.12 -9.27
N ASP A 58 -30.28 -11.14 -9.59
CA ASP A 58 -30.99 -12.22 -10.30
C ASP A 58 -30.87 -12.15 -11.83
N LYS A 59 -30.29 -11.06 -12.36
CA LYS A 59 -30.17 -10.80 -13.79
C LYS A 59 -28.94 -11.46 -14.41
N PRO A 60 -28.87 -11.58 -15.76
CA PRO A 60 -27.68 -12.01 -16.46
C PRO A 60 -26.43 -11.17 -16.09
N ILE A 61 -25.24 -11.77 -16.08
CA ILE A 61 -23.98 -11.14 -15.62
C ILE A 61 -23.71 -9.80 -16.32
N LEU A 62 -23.98 -9.70 -17.62
CA LEU A 62 -23.77 -8.46 -18.38
C LEU A 62 -24.71 -7.35 -17.93
N GLU A 63 -25.97 -7.66 -17.63
CA GLU A 63 -26.90 -6.67 -17.08
C GLU A 63 -26.50 -6.24 -15.67
N GLN A 64 -26.04 -7.18 -14.85
CA GLN A 64 -25.50 -6.86 -13.52
C GLN A 64 -24.31 -5.90 -13.61
N LEU A 65 -23.40 -6.09 -14.58
CA LEU A 65 -22.25 -5.21 -14.81
C LEU A 65 -22.72 -3.78 -15.16
N VAL A 66 -23.67 -3.65 -16.08
CA VAL A 66 -24.21 -2.34 -16.48
C VAL A 66 -24.87 -1.64 -15.29
N LEU A 67 -25.67 -2.37 -14.51
CA LEU A 67 -26.33 -1.84 -13.32
C LEU A 67 -25.30 -1.45 -12.24
N TYR A 68 -24.27 -2.24 -12.05
CA TYR A 68 -23.17 -1.96 -11.12
C TYR A 68 -22.44 -0.66 -11.49
N VAL A 69 -22.02 -0.53 -12.74
CA VAL A 69 -21.33 0.69 -13.23
C VAL A 69 -22.26 1.90 -13.11
N ARG A 70 -23.55 1.76 -13.49
CA ARG A 70 -24.52 2.84 -13.37
C ARG A 70 -24.69 3.32 -11.93
N ARG A 71 -24.84 2.41 -10.97
CA ARG A 71 -24.96 2.76 -9.53
C ARG A 71 -23.75 3.52 -9.03
N ILE A 72 -22.55 3.06 -9.38
CA ILE A 72 -21.32 3.75 -8.95
C ILE A 72 -21.23 5.15 -9.55
N VAL A 73 -21.45 5.28 -10.86
CA VAL A 73 -21.21 6.54 -11.58
C VAL A 73 -22.30 7.57 -11.33
N ILE A 74 -23.57 7.14 -11.23
CA ILE A 74 -24.71 8.04 -11.09
C ILE A 74 -25.08 8.25 -9.62
N ASP A 75 -25.15 7.16 -8.85
CA ASP A 75 -25.71 7.18 -7.50
C ASP A 75 -24.61 7.21 -6.41
N GLY A 76 -23.35 6.99 -6.77
CA GLY A 76 -22.23 6.84 -5.82
C GLY A 76 -22.39 5.63 -4.88
N ASP A 77 -23.25 4.66 -5.25
CA ASP A 77 -23.55 3.46 -4.46
C ASP A 77 -22.61 2.31 -4.85
N PHE A 78 -21.67 2.01 -3.98
CA PHE A 78 -20.74 0.89 -4.12
C PHE A 78 -21.32 -0.45 -3.65
N GLY A 79 -22.51 -0.46 -3.10
CA GLY A 79 -23.16 -1.68 -2.64
C GLY A 79 -23.26 -1.81 -1.12
N MET A 80 -23.60 -3.02 -0.68
CA MET A 80 -23.78 -3.37 0.73
C MET A 80 -23.13 -4.70 1.06
N GLY A 81 -22.70 -4.86 2.30
CA GLY A 81 -22.19 -6.12 2.82
C GLY A 81 -23.30 -7.17 2.87
N VAL A 82 -23.01 -8.33 2.31
CA VAL A 82 -23.97 -9.45 2.20
C VAL A 82 -23.51 -10.64 3.04
N ASN A 83 -22.32 -11.11 2.76
CA ASN A 83 -21.80 -12.36 3.31
C ASN A 83 -20.88 -12.17 4.53
N MET A 84 -20.45 -10.94 4.82
CA MET A 84 -19.66 -10.63 6.01
C MET A 84 -20.59 -10.39 7.21
N PRO A 85 -20.63 -11.27 8.23
CA PRO A 85 -21.58 -11.14 9.34
C PRO A 85 -21.50 -9.80 10.07
N GLU A 86 -20.26 -9.29 10.26
CA GLU A 86 -19.99 -8.03 10.97
C GLU A 86 -20.48 -6.79 10.23
N TYR A 87 -20.61 -6.86 8.89
CA TYR A 87 -20.94 -5.71 8.04
C TYR A 87 -22.19 -5.94 7.19
N ARG A 88 -22.99 -6.96 7.54
CA ARG A 88 -24.21 -7.28 6.81
C ARG A 88 -25.19 -6.12 6.82
N GLY A 89 -25.65 -5.72 5.63
CA GLY A 89 -26.54 -4.59 5.43
C GLY A 89 -25.91 -3.20 5.60
N ARG A 90 -24.61 -3.12 5.94
CA ARG A 90 -23.89 -1.83 5.98
C ARG A 90 -23.43 -1.43 4.58
N ASN A 91 -23.39 -0.13 4.32
CA ASN A 91 -22.82 0.41 3.09
C ASN A 91 -21.32 0.08 3.01
N VAL A 92 -20.88 -0.48 1.86
CA VAL A 92 -19.50 -0.93 1.65
C VAL A 92 -18.55 0.25 1.70
N TRP A 93 -18.93 1.43 1.17
CA TRP A 93 -18.12 2.64 1.21
C TRP A 93 -17.87 3.14 2.64
N GLU A 94 -18.87 3.14 3.49
CA GLU A 94 -18.74 3.56 4.89
C GLU A 94 -17.75 2.68 5.65
N VAL A 95 -17.87 1.36 5.50
CA VAL A 95 -16.95 0.41 6.15
C VAL A 95 -15.53 0.57 5.60
N PHE A 96 -15.39 0.77 4.29
CA PHE A 96 -14.09 1.01 3.67
C PHE A 96 -13.41 2.27 4.22
N VAL A 97 -14.13 3.39 4.29
CA VAL A 97 -13.61 4.67 4.82
C VAL A 97 -13.20 4.54 6.29
N GLU A 98 -13.97 3.78 7.08
CA GLU A 98 -13.65 3.49 8.48
C GLU A 98 -12.35 2.68 8.64
N LYS A 99 -12.04 1.78 7.70
CA LYS A 99 -10.86 0.90 7.72
C LYS A 99 -9.60 1.50 7.07
N LEU A 100 -9.73 2.65 6.43
CA LEU A 100 -8.64 3.28 5.69
C LEU A 100 -7.51 3.83 6.58
N PRO A 101 -7.80 4.54 7.71
CA PRO A 101 -6.78 5.21 8.50
C PRO A 101 -5.68 4.29 9.05
N PRO A 102 -5.96 3.13 9.67
CA PRO A 102 -4.90 2.28 10.21
C PRO A 102 -3.97 1.76 9.11
N THR A 103 -4.50 1.39 7.94
CA THR A 103 -3.69 1.00 6.79
C THR A 103 -2.76 2.14 6.35
N ILE A 104 -3.29 3.35 6.17
CA ILE A 104 -2.50 4.52 5.76
C ILE A 104 -1.43 4.86 6.79
N LEU A 105 -1.77 4.93 8.07
CA LEU A 105 -0.84 5.34 9.13
C LEU A 105 0.32 4.37 9.29
N ILE A 106 0.04 3.06 9.33
CA ILE A 106 1.09 2.04 9.44
C ILE A 106 2.04 2.11 8.25
N ASN A 107 1.51 2.26 7.03
CA ASN A 107 2.34 2.38 5.83
C ASN A 107 3.13 3.70 5.79
N ILE A 108 2.53 4.84 6.18
CA ILE A 108 3.26 6.11 6.29
C ILE A 108 4.40 5.98 7.30
N TYR A 109 4.14 5.48 8.50
CA TYR A 109 5.17 5.32 9.52
C TYR A 109 6.27 4.35 9.06
N SER A 110 5.89 3.26 8.39
CA SER A 110 6.84 2.32 7.80
C SER A 110 7.72 2.99 6.75
N SER A 111 7.15 3.74 5.81
CA SER A 111 7.90 4.42 4.75
C SER A 111 8.78 5.55 5.30
N LEU A 112 8.28 6.35 6.26
CA LEU A 112 9.06 7.39 6.92
C LEU A 112 10.27 6.83 7.69
N PHE A 113 10.15 5.62 8.22
CA PHE A 113 11.25 4.93 8.89
C PHE A 113 12.18 4.24 7.87
N ALA A 114 11.61 3.54 6.89
CA ALA A 114 12.37 2.69 5.97
C ALA A 114 13.19 3.48 4.96
N VAL A 115 12.62 4.50 4.32
CA VAL A 115 13.28 5.24 3.23
C VAL A 115 14.58 5.90 3.69
N PRO A 116 14.63 6.69 4.79
CA PRO A 116 15.87 7.29 5.24
C PRO A 116 16.93 6.26 5.65
N ILE A 117 16.52 5.21 6.35
CA ILE A 117 17.44 4.16 6.80
C ILE A 117 17.99 3.38 5.60
N GLY A 118 17.15 2.98 4.66
CA GLY A 118 17.55 2.27 3.46
C GLY A 118 18.52 3.10 2.61
N ILE A 119 18.23 4.38 2.39
CA ILE A 119 19.14 5.29 1.67
C ILE A 119 20.48 5.42 2.40
N ALA A 120 20.46 5.64 3.72
CA ALA A 120 21.69 5.77 4.51
C ALA A 120 22.56 4.51 4.45
N LEU A 121 21.95 3.33 4.58
CA LEU A 121 22.65 2.05 4.46
C LEU A 121 23.23 1.83 3.06
N GLY A 122 22.48 2.18 2.01
CA GLY A 122 22.94 2.09 0.62
C GLY A 122 24.12 3.01 0.32
N ILE A 123 24.06 4.25 0.80
CA ILE A 123 25.18 5.21 0.69
C ILE A 123 26.39 4.67 1.42
N PHE A 124 26.23 4.22 2.67
CA PHE A 124 27.34 3.71 3.47
C PHE A 124 27.99 2.49 2.82
N ALA A 125 27.20 1.54 2.31
CA ALA A 125 27.68 0.37 1.59
C ALA A 125 28.47 0.76 0.32
N ALA A 126 27.94 1.68 -0.51
CA ALA A 126 28.60 2.16 -1.72
C ALA A 126 29.94 2.86 -1.43
N LEU A 127 30.00 3.69 -0.38
CA LEU A 127 31.25 4.37 0.03
C LEU A 127 32.32 3.40 0.60
N LYS A 128 31.89 2.26 1.11
CA LYS A 128 32.72 1.19 1.62
C LYS A 128 32.83 0.00 0.67
N LYS A 129 32.59 0.19 -0.62
CA LYS A 129 32.58 -0.83 -1.66
C LYS A 129 33.76 -1.82 -1.49
N ASN A 130 33.45 -3.11 -1.56
CA ASN A 130 34.35 -4.24 -1.41
C ASN A 130 35.03 -4.35 -0.02
N LYS A 131 34.53 -3.63 1.01
CA LYS A 131 34.99 -3.80 2.39
C LYS A 131 33.98 -4.68 3.16
N TRP A 132 34.38 -5.16 4.35
CA TRP A 132 33.53 -6.05 5.16
C TRP A 132 32.17 -5.44 5.49
N GLN A 133 32.08 -4.11 5.68
CA GLN A 133 30.84 -3.40 5.93
C GLN A 133 29.88 -3.50 4.73
N ASP A 134 30.40 -3.35 3.52
CA ASP A 134 29.64 -3.51 2.28
C ASP A 134 29.12 -4.95 2.14
N HIS A 135 29.99 -5.93 2.38
CA HIS A 135 29.59 -7.34 2.35
C HIS A 135 28.52 -7.66 3.41
N LEU A 136 28.68 -7.16 4.65
CA LEU A 136 27.68 -7.36 5.70
C LEU A 136 26.31 -6.79 5.33
N ILE A 137 26.26 -5.53 4.89
CA ILE A 137 25.00 -4.88 4.50
C ILE A 137 24.38 -5.61 3.31
N SER A 138 25.17 -5.90 2.27
CA SER A 138 24.66 -6.55 1.06
C SER A 138 24.14 -7.96 1.35
N THR A 139 24.81 -8.73 2.21
CA THR A 139 24.35 -10.06 2.62
C THR A 139 23.07 -9.97 3.45
N SER A 140 23.00 -9.03 4.42
CA SER A 140 21.80 -8.82 5.22
C SER A 140 20.61 -8.40 4.34
N VAL A 141 20.82 -7.50 3.39
CA VAL A 141 19.80 -7.09 2.41
C VAL A 141 19.32 -8.28 1.57
N MET A 142 20.23 -9.13 1.09
CA MET A 142 19.86 -10.33 0.34
C MET A 142 19.02 -11.29 1.18
N VAL A 143 19.39 -11.52 2.44
CA VAL A 143 18.62 -12.37 3.36
C VAL A 143 17.21 -11.80 3.54
N VAL A 144 17.08 -10.51 3.83
CA VAL A 144 15.77 -9.87 4.03
C VAL A 144 14.88 -9.95 2.79
N ILE A 145 15.44 -9.71 1.59
CA ILE A 145 14.66 -9.77 0.34
C ILE A 145 14.24 -11.21 0.00
N SER A 146 15.08 -12.20 0.35
CA SER A 146 14.80 -13.62 0.05
C SER A 146 13.79 -14.25 0.99
N VAL A 147 13.64 -13.72 2.20
CA VAL A 147 12.70 -14.24 3.20
C VAL A 147 11.32 -13.61 2.99
N PRO A 148 10.25 -14.41 2.89
CA PRO A 148 8.90 -13.86 2.79
C PRO A 148 8.55 -12.95 3.99
N SER A 149 7.84 -11.85 3.72
CA SER A 149 7.53 -10.82 4.73
C SER A 149 6.82 -11.35 5.98
N PHE A 150 5.99 -12.37 5.83
CA PHE A 150 5.27 -12.97 6.96
C PHE A 150 6.20 -13.72 7.94
N VAL A 151 7.34 -14.22 7.46
CA VAL A 151 8.30 -14.94 8.33
C VAL A 151 8.95 -13.97 9.31
N TYR A 152 9.50 -12.85 8.81
CA TYR A 152 10.09 -11.87 9.73
C TYR A 152 9.02 -11.09 10.51
N ALA A 153 7.81 -10.93 9.98
CA ALA A 153 6.69 -10.37 10.75
C ALA A 153 6.33 -11.25 11.94
N SER A 154 6.24 -12.58 11.73
CA SER A 154 6.00 -13.54 12.81
C SER A 154 7.14 -13.58 13.83
N LEU A 155 8.40 -13.45 13.36
CA LEU A 155 9.56 -13.37 14.23
C LEU A 155 9.54 -12.09 15.09
N ILE A 156 9.21 -10.94 14.51
CA ILE A 156 9.07 -9.66 15.22
C ILE A 156 7.95 -9.76 16.25
N LEU A 157 6.79 -10.30 15.86
CA LEU A 157 5.68 -10.54 16.77
C LEU A 157 6.12 -11.40 17.96
N TYR A 158 6.81 -12.52 17.70
CA TYR A 158 7.31 -13.41 18.75
C TYR A 158 8.31 -12.70 19.66
N LEU A 159 9.30 -12.04 19.11
CA LEU A 159 10.36 -11.41 19.90
C LEU A 159 9.85 -10.22 20.72
N LEU A 160 9.14 -9.28 20.09
CA LEU A 160 8.76 -8.02 20.75
C LEU A 160 7.51 -8.14 21.59
N CYS A 161 6.54 -8.95 21.19
CA CYS A 161 5.25 -9.02 21.87
C CYS A 161 5.12 -10.21 22.85
N PHE A 162 5.89 -11.31 22.64
CA PHE A 162 5.83 -12.48 23.51
C PHE A 162 7.07 -12.65 24.37
N LYS A 163 8.27 -12.54 23.79
CA LYS A 163 9.50 -12.84 24.55
C LYS A 163 9.96 -11.64 25.37
N ILE A 164 10.01 -10.46 24.79
CA ILE A 164 10.31 -9.21 25.51
C ILE A 164 9.05 -8.76 26.26
N GLY A 165 7.86 -8.93 25.64
CA GLY A 165 6.57 -8.83 26.31
C GLY A 165 6.02 -7.42 26.50
N ASP A 166 6.72 -6.39 26.00
CA ASP A 166 6.35 -5.00 26.25
C ASP A 166 5.39 -4.38 25.23
N LEU A 167 5.31 -4.94 24.02
CA LEU A 167 4.48 -4.38 22.96
C LEU A 167 3.18 -5.17 22.76
N PRO A 168 2.07 -4.50 22.42
CA PRO A 168 0.82 -5.15 22.08
C PRO A 168 0.96 -6.10 20.88
N LYS A 169 0.27 -7.24 20.95
CA LYS A 169 0.26 -8.25 19.88
C LYS A 169 -0.58 -7.83 18.68
N GLU A 170 -1.57 -7.01 18.94
CA GLU A 170 -2.58 -6.54 17.99
C GLU A 170 -2.61 -5.02 17.99
N VAL A 171 -2.97 -4.44 16.86
CA VAL A 171 -3.23 -3.00 16.80
C VAL A 171 -4.54 -2.72 17.53
N CYS A 172 -4.50 -1.76 18.45
CA CYS A 172 -5.66 -1.42 19.28
C CYS A 172 -6.88 -1.05 18.43
N SER A 173 -8.05 -1.50 18.85
CA SER A 173 -9.31 -1.11 18.24
C SER A 173 -9.72 0.31 18.66
N LEU A 174 -10.52 1.00 17.85
CA LEU A 174 -11.00 2.34 18.20
C LEU A 174 -11.88 2.33 19.47
N PRO A 175 -12.78 1.35 19.70
CA PRO A 175 -13.51 1.25 20.96
C PRO A 175 -12.59 1.14 22.18
N ASP A 176 -11.48 0.38 22.10
CA ASP A 176 -10.52 0.25 23.20
C ASP A 176 -9.83 1.58 23.51
N ILE A 177 -9.52 2.38 22.47
CA ILE A 177 -8.96 3.72 22.64
C ILE A 177 -9.94 4.66 23.35
N VAL A 178 -11.22 4.63 22.96
CA VAL A 178 -12.26 5.43 23.62
C VAL A 178 -12.40 5.02 25.08
N ALA A 179 -12.40 3.73 25.38
CA ALA A 179 -12.47 3.20 26.73
C ALA A 179 -11.23 3.54 27.59
N ALA A 180 -10.04 3.65 26.97
CA ALA A 180 -8.79 3.98 27.66
C ALA A 180 -8.68 5.46 28.06
N TYR A 181 -9.47 6.37 27.47
CA TYR A 181 -9.43 7.82 27.74
C TYR A 181 -10.82 8.41 28.01
N PRO A 182 -11.52 7.94 29.06
CA PRO A 182 -12.88 8.40 29.36
C PRO A 182 -12.94 9.92 29.66
N GLU A 183 -11.85 10.48 30.21
CA GLU A 183 -11.74 11.91 30.55
C GLU A 183 -11.69 12.83 29.30
N LYS A 184 -11.33 12.31 28.15
CA LYS A 184 -11.22 13.10 26.89
C LYS A 184 -12.53 13.20 26.13
N ASN A 185 -13.60 12.54 26.59
CA ASN A 185 -14.89 12.49 25.89
C ASN A 185 -14.77 12.14 24.39
N LEU A 186 -13.86 11.23 24.08
CA LEU A 186 -13.64 10.77 22.71
C LEU A 186 -14.87 10.01 22.22
N GLN A 187 -15.27 10.24 20.97
CA GLN A 187 -16.40 9.54 20.36
C GLN A 187 -15.94 8.79 19.13
N TYR A 188 -16.28 7.52 19.08
CA TYR A 188 -16.19 6.73 17.85
C TYR A 188 -17.46 6.94 17.03
N ILE A 189 -17.31 7.39 15.80
CA ILE A 189 -18.40 7.65 14.87
C ILE A 189 -18.34 6.60 13.75
N PRO A 190 -19.23 5.60 13.70
CA PRO A 190 -19.25 4.60 12.64
C PRO A 190 -19.40 5.24 11.26
N GLY A 191 -18.74 4.66 10.24
CA GLY A 191 -18.78 5.16 8.87
C GLY A 191 -17.93 6.38 8.59
N THR A 192 -17.08 6.79 9.56
CA THR A 192 -16.12 7.90 9.37
C THR A 192 -14.69 7.43 9.57
N THR A 193 -13.73 8.26 9.17
CA THR A 193 -12.29 7.94 9.32
C THR A 193 -11.78 7.98 10.75
N ASN A 194 -12.46 8.67 11.67
CA ASN A 194 -12.05 8.81 13.08
C ASN A 194 -10.58 9.17 13.30
N TRP A 195 -9.95 9.98 12.42
CA TRP A 195 -8.51 10.31 12.46
C TRP A 195 -8.02 10.73 13.84
N GLY A 196 -8.82 11.51 14.57
CA GLY A 196 -8.45 11.99 15.91
C GLY A 196 -8.18 10.87 16.93
N LEU A 197 -8.80 9.69 16.76
CA LEU A 197 -8.61 8.55 17.66
C LEU A 197 -7.29 7.83 17.41
N TYR A 198 -6.71 7.95 16.21
CA TYR A 198 -5.47 7.27 15.86
C TYR A 198 -4.21 7.99 16.37
N PHE A 199 -4.29 9.31 16.66
CA PHE A 199 -3.15 10.10 17.11
C PHE A 199 -3.03 10.10 18.65
N ASN A 200 -2.77 8.95 19.24
CA ASN A 200 -2.54 8.80 20.66
C ASN A 200 -1.40 7.80 20.95
N PRO A 201 -0.74 7.86 22.14
CA PRO A 201 0.39 7.01 22.46
C PRO A 201 0.08 5.50 22.47
N ILE A 202 -1.12 5.11 22.89
CA ILE A 202 -1.52 3.70 22.97
C ILE A 202 -1.61 3.12 21.56
N MET A 203 -2.30 3.83 20.66
CA MET A 203 -2.41 3.44 19.25
C MET A 203 -1.04 3.36 18.60
N PHE A 204 -0.22 4.40 18.73
CA PHE A 204 1.14 4.41 18.19
C PHE A 204 1.98 3.23 18.69
N ARG A 205 1.95 2.93 20.00
CA ARG A 205 2.67 1.79 20.60
C ARG A 205 2.20 0.46 20.02
N SER A 206 0.91 0.31 19.76
CA SER A 206 0.36 -0.91 19.17
C SER A 206 0.75 -1.11 17.71
N MET A 207 1.02 -0.04 16.97
CA MET A 207 1.45 -0.09 15.57
C MET A 207 2.94 -0.44 15.39
N ILE A 208 3.80 -0.25 16.41
CA ILE A 208 5.26 -0.43 16.29
C ILE A 208 5.67 -1.77 15.68
N PRO A 209 5.17 -2.93 16.15
CA PRO A 209 5.60 -4.23 15.59
C PRO A 209 5.24 -4.36 14.09
N ALA A 210 4.06 -3.89 13.70
CA ALA A 210 3.62 -3.90 12.31
C ALA A 210 4.48 -2.96 11.44
N VAL A 211 4.72 -1.74 11.90
CA VAL A 211 5.58 -0.73 11.23
C VAL A 211 6.98 -1.28 11.01
N LEU A 212 7.61 -1.87 12.02
CA LEU A 212 8.92 -2.49 11.88
C LEU A 212 8.89 -3.61 10.85
N SER A 213 7.88 -4.50 10.93
CA SER A 213 7.75 -5.61 9.99
C SER A 213 7.63 -5.15 8.53
N MET A 214 6.84 -4.11 8.26
CA MET A 214 6.70 -3.55 6.92
C MET A 214 7.96 -2.82 6.44
N SER A 215 8.72 -2.24 7.36
CA SER A 215 9.91 -1.45 7.03
C SER A 215 11.08 -2.28 6.49
N PHE A 216 11.23 -3.55 6.90
CA PHE A 216 12.40 -4.35 6.53
C PHE A 216 12.56 -4.52 5.02
N GLY A 217 11.48 -4.83 4.30
CA GLY A 217 11.49 -5.00 2.85
C GLY A 217 11.89 -3.72 2.12
N SER A 218 11.30 -2.59 2.51
CA SER A 218 11.59 -1.28 1.93
C SER A 218 13.02 -0.82 2.26
N ILE A 219 13.50 -1.01 3.51
CA ILE A 219 14.91 -0.73 3.89
C ILE A 219 15.85 -1.50 2.98
N ALA A 220 15.63 -2.80 2.80
CA ALA A 220 16.47 -3.65 1.98
C ALA A 220 16.44 -3.25 0.51
N GLY A 221 15.25 -2.92 -0.03
CA GLY A 221 15.05 -2.45 -1.39
C GLY A 221 15.81 -1.15 -1.67
N TYR A 222 15.64 -0.14 -0.82
CA TYR A 222 16.34 1.15 -0.95
C TYR A 222 17.86 1.01 -0.73
N ALA A 223 18.30 0.24 0.26
CA ALA A 223 19.72 0.01 0.48
C ALA A 223 20.40 -0.62 -0.73
N ARG A 224 19.77 -1.63 -1.34
CA ARG A 224 20.25 -2.28 -2.57
C ARG A 224 20.27 -1.32 -3.75
N GLY A 225 19.17 -0.60 -3.99
CA GLY A 225 19.03 0.32 -5.12
C GLY A 225 20.04 1.47 -5.05
N VAL A 226 20.11 2.16 -3.90
CA VAL A 226 21.04 3.28 -3.70
C VAL A 226 22.48 2.83 -3.78
N ARG A 227 22.84 1.65 -3.21
CA ARG A 227 24.18 1.10 -3.34
C ARG A 227 24.56 0.84 -4.81
N ALA A 228 23.66 0.27 -5.59
CA ALA A 228 23.90 -0.02 -7.01
C ALA A 228 24.15 1.28 -7.79
N GLU A 229 23.21 2.22 -7.75
CA GLU A 229 23.27 3.48 -8.46
C GLU A 229 24.48 4.33 -8.06
N LEU A 230 24.72 4.47 -6.74
CA LEU A 230 25.84 5.28 -6.28
C LEU A 230 27.18 4.64 -6.63
N THR A 231 27.28 3.31 -6.63
CA THR A 231 28.50 2.60 -7.04
C THR A 231 28.80 2.81 -8.52
N GLU A 232 27.79 2.77 -9.39
CA GLU A 232 27.92 3.02 -10.82
C GLU A 232 28.36 4.47 -11.07
N VAL A 233 27.69 5.42 -10.47
CA VAL A 233 28.02 6.85 -10.60
C VAL A 233 29.43 7.16 -10.11
N LEU A 234 29.85 6.60 -8.97
CA LEU A 234 31.22 6.84 -8.42
C LEU A 234 32.35 6.35 -9.33
N THR A 235 32.09 5.41 -10.23
CA THR A 235 33.06 4.86 -11.19
C THR A 235 32.98 5.50 -12.57
N SER A 236 32.05 6.45 -12.79
CA SER A 236 31.86 7.10 -14.07
C SER A 236 32.94 8.12 -14.42
N GLU A 237 33.15 8.37 -15.72
CA GLU A 237 34.16 9.28 -16.25
C GLU A 237 33.98 10.73 -15.77
N PHE A 238 32.72 11.19 -15.60
CA PHE A 238 32.50 12.56 -15.11
C PHE A 238 32.93 12.75 -13.66
N MET A 239 32.99 11.69 -12.86
CA MET A 239 33.54 11.73 -11.50
C MET A 239 35.06 11.86 -11.53
N LEU A 240 35.73 11.23 -12.49
CA LEU A 240 37.16 11.43 -12.73
C LEU A 240 37.41 12.90 -13.12
N LEU A 241 36.64 13.45 -14.06
CA LEU A 241 36.73 14.85 -14.46
C LEU A 241 36.49 15.82 -13.30
N ALA A 242 35.56 15.56 -12.41
CA ALA A 242 35.31 16.37 -11.24
C ALA A 242 36.53 16.41 -10.30
N ARG A 243 37.21 15.28 -10.16
CA ARG A 243 38.43 15.18 -9.35
C ARG A 243 39.61 15.87 -10.00
N THR A 244 39.79 15.78 -11.31
CA THR A 244 40.86 16.50 -12.03
C THR A 244 40.67 18.02 -11.98
N LYS A 245 39.43 18.51 -11.81
CA LYS A 245 39.14 19.93 -11.55
C LYS A 245 39.43 20.38 -10.11
N GLY A 246 40.07 19.53 -9.29
CA GLY A 246 40.48 19.90 -7.94
C GLY A 246 39.49 19.60 -6.82
N LEU A 247 38.37 18.93 -7.10
CA LEU A 247 37.43 18.55 -6.05
C LEU A 247 38.00 17.38 -5.22
N THR A 248 37.88 17.48 -3.90
CA THR A 248 38.17 16.35 -3.03
C THR A 248 37.18 15.21 -3.27
N LYS A 249 37.54 13.98 -2.90
CA LYS A 249 36.66 12.81 -3.04
C LYS A 249 35.28 13.04 -2.39
N SER A 250 35.27 13.63 -1.20
CA SER A 250 34.01 13.95 -0.48
C SER A 250 33.17 14.98 -1.22
N GLN A 251 33.80 16.08 -1.67
CA GLN A 251 33.12 17.12 -2.43
C GLN A 251 32.53 16.59 -3.75
N ALA A 252 33.29 15.80 -4.49
CA ALA A 252 32.85 15.19 -5.72
C ALA A 252 31.66 14.21 -5.46
N THR A 253 31.74 13.42 -4.38
CA THR A 253 30.67 12.50 -3.99
C THR A 253 29.39 13.26 -3.66
N VAL A 254 29.44 14.23 -2.75
CA VAL A 254 28.23 14.94 -2.29
C VAL A 254 27.61 15.80 -3.40
N ARG A 255 28.44 16.58 -4.13
CA ARG A 255 27.95 17.54 -5.13
C ARG A 255 27.51 16.89 -6.44
N HIS A 256 28.17 15.81 -6.86
CA HIS A 256 27.95 15.20 -8.16
C HIS A 256 27.40 13.78 -8.08
N ALA A 257 28.05 12.87 -7.34
CA ALA A 257 27.62 11.47 -7.32
C ALA A 257 26.25 11.28 -6.69
N MET A 258 26.01 11.83 -5.51
CA MET A 258 24.73 11.72 -4.79
C MET A 258 23.57 12.25 -5.62
N ARG A 259 23.74 13.44 -6.21
CA ARG A 259 22.69 14.04 -7.03
C ARG A 259 22.30 13.17 -8.22
N ASN A 260 23.28 12.61 -8.93
CA ASN A 260 23.02 11.76 -10.09
C ASN A 260 22.48 10.38 -9.70
N ALA A 261 23.00 9.76 -8.63
CA ALA A 261 22.52 8.48 -8.13
C ALA A 261 21.07 8.52 -7.61
N MET A 262 20.63 9.69 -7.12
CA MET A 262 19.24 9.84 -6.63
C MET A 262 18.22 10.04 -7.73
N VAL A 263 18.63 10.31 -8.98
CA VAL A 263 17.69 10.51 -10.11
C VAL A 263 16.77 9.28 -10.33
N PRO A 264 17.27 8.04 -10.43
CA PRO A 264 16.42 6.86 -10.56
C PRO A 264 15.75 6.44 -9.23
N ILE A 265 16.26 6.87 -8.08
CA ILE A 265 15.70 6.51 -6.76
C ILE A 265 14.49 7.37 -6.41
N PHE A 266 14.49 8.65 -6.80
CA PHE A 266 13.43 9.60 -6.43
C PHE A 266 12.03 9.19 -6.92
N PRO A 267 11.83 8.70 -8.16
CA PRO A 267 10.55 8.17 -8.61
C PRO A 267 10.05 6.99 -7.78
N SER A 268 10.96 6.13 -7.31
CA SER A 268 10.60 5.00 -6.45
C SER A 268 10.10 5.47 -5.08
N ILE A 269 10.69 6.54 -4.51
CA ILE A 269 10.22 7.15 -3.26
C ILE A 269 8.80 7.70 -3.44
N ILE A 270 8.52 8.40 -4.54
CA ILE A 270 7.18 8.90 -4.85
C ILE A 270 6.19 7.73 -4.96
N GLY A 271 6.58 6.67 -5.67
CA GLY A 271 5.78 5.45 -5.81
C GLY A 271 5.46 4.78 -4.47
N GLU A 272 6.45 4.70 -3.57
CA GLU A 272 6.27 4.19 -2.20
C GLU A 272 5.19 4.96 -1.45
N PHE A 273 5.25 6.29 -1.45
CA PHE A 273 4.26 7.12 -0.77
C PHE A 273 2.85 7.03 -1.38
N ILE A 274 2.70 6.80 -2.68
CA ILE A 274 1.39 6.54 -3.27
C ILE A 274 0.89 5.16 -2.85
N SER A 275 1.78 4.17 -2.82
CA SER A 275 1.45 2.80 -2.43
C SER A 275 1.12 2.63 -0.95
N VAL A 276 1.34 3.67 -0.12
CA VAL A 276 0.93 3.71 1.30
C VAL A 276 -0.53 3.30 1.51
N MET A 277 -1.40 3.65 0.59
CA MET A 277 -2.83 3.32 0.66
C MET A 277 -3.14 1.84 0.42
N SER A 278 -2.19 1.08 -0.16
CA SER A 278 -2.44 -0.33 -0.52
C SER A 278 -2.33 -1.30 0.65
N GLY A 279 -1.53 -0.99 1.68
CA GLY A 279 -1.31 -1.87 2.81
C GLY A 279 -0.62 -3.20 2.46
N SER A 280 -0.53 -4.07 3.44
CA SER A 280 -0.04 -5.44 3.27
C SER A 280 -1.06 -6.43 3.81
N LEU A 281 -1.72 -7.17 2.92
CA LEU A 281 -2.76 -8.15 3.26
C LEU A 281 -2.31 -9.13 4.36
N VAL A 282 -1.09 -9.64 4.25
CA VAL A 282 -0.58 -10.66 5.16
C VAL A 282 -0.16 -10.06 6.52
N ILE A 283 0.53 -8.92 6.50
CA ILE A 283 0.99 -8.26 7.73
C ILE A 283 -0.21 -7.72 8.52
N GLU A 284 -1.20 -7.15 7.83
CA GLU A 284 -2.43 -6.70 8.49
C GLU A 284 -3.15 -7.85 9.20
N LYS A 285 -3.15 -9.04 8.61
CA LYS A 285 -3.74 -10.23 9.23
C LYS A 285 -2.94 -10.71 10.44
N ILE A 286 -1.59 -10.71 10.37
CA ILE A 286 -0.72 -11.17 11.46
C ILE A 286 -0.86 -10.30 12.70
N PHE A 287 -0.95 -8.97 12.53
CA PHE A 287 -1.04 -8.02 13.64
C PHE A 287 -2.48 -7.59 13.94
N SER A 288 -3.48 -8.29 13.41
CA SER A 288 -4.92 -7.97 13.58
C SER A 288 -5.23 -6.50 13.33
N ILE A 289 -4.58 -5.91 12.31
CA ILE A 289 -4.81 -4.51 11.96
C ILE A 289 -6.22 -4.38 11.41
N PRO A 290 -7.07 -3.50 11.98
CA PRO A 290 -8.41 -3.27 11.48
C PRO A 290 -8.41 -2.43 10.19
N GLY A 291 -7.62 -2.87 9.20
CA GLY A 291 -7.32 -2.16 7.96
C GLY A 291 -8.07 -2.70 6.73
N VAL A 292 -7.77 -2.06 5.60
CA VAL A 292 -8.38 -2.37 4.29
C VAL A 292 -7.89 -3.73 3.75
N GLY A 293 -6.64 -4.12 4.05
CA GLY A 293 -6.09 -5.40 3.63
C GLY A 293 -6.79 -6.59 4.28
N GLY A 294 -7.04 -6.52 5.59
CA GLY A 294 -7.80 -7.54 6.30
C GLY A 294 -9.23 -7.65 5.78
N LEU A 295 -9.88 -6.52 5.49
CA LEU A 295 -11.21 -6.46 4.88
C LEU A 295 -11.24 -7.14 3.50
N TYR A 296 -10.22 -6.92 2.67
CA TYR A 296 -10.11 -7.53 1.35
C TYR A 296 -9.99 -9.06 1.40
N LEU A 297 -9.12 -9.58 2.28
CA LEU A 297 -8.99 -11.02 2.49
C LEU A 297 -10.29 -11.66 2.99
N SER A 298 -10.98 -10.99 3.91
CA SER A 298 -12.28 -11.44 4.40
C SER A 298 -13.32 -11.46 3.28
N ALA A 299 -13.39 -10.40 2.47
CA ALA A 299 -14.32 -10.33 1.33
C ALA A 299 -14.14 -11.46 0.32
N ILE A 300 -12.88 -11.84 0.03
CA ILE A 300 -12.58 -12.99 -0.85
C ILE A 300 -13.02 -14.29 -0.19
N THR A 301 -12.70 -14.49 1.08
CA THR A 301 -12.95 -15.75 1.79
C THR A 301 -14.44 -16.05 1.90
N VAL A 302 -15.25 -15.03 2.22
CA VAL A 302 -16.71 -15.18 2.35
C VAL A 302 -17.48 -14.88 1.05
N LYS A 303 -16.75 -14.56 -0.03
CA LYS A 303 -17.32 -14.24 -1.35
C LYS A 303 -18.31 -13.07 -1.30
N ASP A 304 -17.95 -11.99 -0.57
CA ASP A 304 -18.76 -10.77 -0.53
C ASP A 304 -18.43 -9.89 -1.74
N TYR A 305 -19.32 -9.90 -2.74
CA TYR A 305 -19.05 -9.32 -4.06
C TYR A 305 -18.85 -7.81 -4.04
N ASP A 306 -19.68 -7.07 -3.30
CA ASP A 306 -19.62 -5.62 -3.30
C ASP A 306 -18.34 -5.14 -2.60
N PHE A 307 -17.97 -5.73 -1.46
CA PHE A 307 -16.67 -5.47 -0.83
C PHE A 307 -15.50 -5.84 -1.72
N PHE A 308 -15.53 -7.03 -2.32
CA PHE A 308 -14.46 -7.46 -3.22
C PHE A 308 -14.26 -6.50 -4.38
N MET A 309 -15.35 -6.05 -5.02
CA MET A 309 -15.29 -5.16 -6.17
C MET A 309 -14.77 -3.76 -5.82
N LEU A 310 -15.24 -3.17 -4.71
CA LEU A 310 -14.74 -1.88 -4.23
C LEU A 310 -13.24 -1.96 -3.94
N LEU A 311 -12.83 -2.97 -3.17
CA LEU A 311 -11.45 -3.12 -2.72
C LEU A 311 -10.50 -3.45 -3.89
N SER A 312 -10.91 -4.33 -4.80
CA SER A 312 -10.15 -4.62 -6.02
C SER A 312 -9.99 -3.38 -6.90
N GLY A 313 -11.06 -2.60 -7.08
CA GLY A 313 -11.05 -1.34 -7.81
C GLY A 313 -10.12 -0.32 -7.16
N PHE A 314 -10.16 -0.20 -5.84
CA PHE A 314 -9.30 0.69 -5.07
C PHE A 314 -7.81 0.32 -5.22
N TYR A 315 -7.44 -0.95 -4.98
CA TYR A 315 -6.05 -1.41 -5.12
C TYR A 315 -5.53 -1.23 -6.55
N LEU A 316 -6.37 -1.56 -7.53
CA LEU A 316 -6.01 -1.38 -8.93
C LEU A 316 -5.80 0.10 -9.27
N LEU A 317 -6.69 0.98 -8.80
CA LEU A 317 -6.58 2.42 -9.03
C LEU A 317 -5.30 2.99 -8.42
N ILE A 318 -4.97 2.63 -7.17
CA ILE A 318 -3.74 3.06 -6.50
C ILE A 318 -2.50 2.56 -7.24
N GLY A 319 -2.47 1.29 -7.64
CA GLY A 319 -1.35 0.72 -8.39
C GLY A 319 -1.13 1.40 -9.74
N LEU A 320 -2.20 1.65 -10.49
CA LEU A 320 -2.13 2.35 -11.78
C LEU A 320 -1.76 3.83 -11.61
N ALA A 321 -2.29 4.49 -10.56
CA ALA A 321 -1.92 5.87 -10.24
C ALA A 321 -0.45 5.98 -9.84
N ALA A 322 0.07 5.05 -9.03
CA ALA A 322 1.48 4.99 -8.69
C ALA A 322 2.35 4.85 -9.94
N GLY A 323 2.03 3.91 -10.83
CA GLY A 323 2.71 3.75 -12.11
C GLY A 323 2.70 5.01 -12.97
N LEU A 324 1.54 5.67 -13.08
CA LEU A 324 1.40 6.92 -13.83
C LEU A 324 2.28 8.04 -13.25
N VAL A 325 2.25 8.22 -11.93
CA VAL A 325 3.06 9.27 -11.27
C VAL A 325 4.54 8.98 -11.37
N ILE A 326 4.96 7.72 -11.25
CA ILE A 326 6.35 7.31 -11.48
C ILE A 326 6.77 7.65 -12.93
N ASP A 327 5.99 7.28 -13.92
CA ASP A 327 6.27 7.58 -15.32
C ASP A 327 6.38 9.09 -15.59
N LEU A 328 5.49 9.88 -15.01
CA LEU A 328 5.53 11.34 -15.13
C LEU A 328 6.72 11.94 -14.40
N SER A 329 7.08 11.42 -13.23
CA SER A 329 8.20 11.91 -12.43
C SER A 329 9.54 11.75 -13.16
N TYR A 330 9.75 10.67 -13.91
CA TYR A 330 10.92 10.52 -14.77
C TYR A 330 11.03 11.65 -15.80
N GLY A 331 9.92 12.05 -16.41
CA GLY A 331 9.90 13.17 -17.38
C GLY A 331 10.22 14.53 -16.74
N PHE A 332 9.99 14.72 -15.43
CA PHE A 332 10.35 15.95 -14.71
C PHE A 332 11.79 15.94 -14.22
N ILE A 333 12.28 14.78 -13.73
CA ILE A 333 13.57 14.64 -13.06
C ILE A 333 14.70 14.51 -14.08
N ASP A 334 14.50 13.78 -15.18
CA ASP A 334 15.50 13.61 -16.24
C ASP A 334 15.15 14.40 -17.51
N PRO A 335 15.84 15.56 -17.73
CA PRO A 335 15.63 16.35 -18.95
C PRO A 335 15.97 15.62 -20.25
N ARG A 336 16.79 14.55 -20.18
CA ARG A 336 17.22 13.77 -21.37
C ARG A 336 16.04 13.01 -21.97
N ILE A 337 15.10 12.57 -21.15
CA ILE A 337 13.86 11.90 -21.57
C ILE A 337 12.98 12.88 -22.37
N ARG A 338 13.00 14.17 -22.00
CA ARG A 338 12.28 15.22 -22.76
C ARG A 338 12.86 15.47 -24.16
N MET A 339 14.17 15.33 -24.33
CA MET A 339 14.86 15.65 -25.58
C MET A 339 14.97 14.45 -26.53
N GLY A 340 14.87 13.22 -26.05
CA GLY A 340 14.96 11.98 -26.82
C GLY A 340 13.69 11.63 -27.62
N ALA A 341 12.67 12.46 -27.57
CA ALA A 341 11.40 12.27 -28.24
C ALA A 341 11.34 13.07 -29.57
N LYS A 342 12.36 12.91 -30.42
CA LYS A 342 12.31 13.30 -31.84
C LYS A 342 11.96 12.10 -32.69
#